data_0c20c26dfc7cd147ec4fd00032a2f76f
#
_entry.id   0c20c26dfc7cd147ec4fd00032a2f76f
#
_cell.length_a   1.000
_cell.length_b   1.000
_cell.length_c   1.000
_cell.angle_alpha   90.00
_cell.angle_beta   90.00
_cell.angle_gamma   90.00
#
_symmetry.space_group_name_H-M   'P 1'
#
loop_
_entity.id
_entity.type
_entity.pdbx_description
1 polymer ?
#
loop_
_entity_poly.entity_id
_entity_poly.type
_entity_poly.pdbx_seq_one_letter_code
_entity_poly.pdbx_strand_id
1 'polypeptide(L)'
;MAKILVYRWKAYNYIDVMSTFAKLGYEIDEISQPLMNYDVDEEFGEMLRNKIRSSVYDFVFSINYFGIISDICQDQDILYVAWSCDSPMISMHHESVYNSCNRIFVFDRSNCLEFETYGVENVYYLPLAVNVDRINTLLSTAYEVNSASFYENDISFVGSLYERNNYDEIYENLPEYLRGYFDGVIEAALQTGENGLHERMLTPDVLNELEGCFDFVQSSQRSFSNLELVFANNTLGFKIAREERIRNLIEISKRYKVGLYTGSDTDELIRVENRGPVDYWKEMPRVFANSKINLNMTIPNIKTGIPLRVWDIMGAGGFVLTNHQLELDMYFEDGKDLVTYSNNHDMLEKIKFYLENDSLRNEIAARGADKVRKYHTYDERIKYMLQILKDCK
;
A
#
# COMPACT_ATOMS: atom_id res chain seq x y z
N MET A 1 12.65 10.48 29.26
CA MET A 1 11.73 9.58 28.56
C MET A 1 11.91 9.90 27.09
N ALA A 2 12.04 8.91 26.25
CA ALA A 2 12.18 9.14 24.80
C ALA A 2 10.90 9.76 24.27
N LYS A 3 10.98 10.80 23.45
CA LYS A 3 9.83 11.56 22.99
C LYS A 3 9.93 11.85 21.50
N ILE A 4 8.84 11.65 20.77
CA ILE A 4 8.77 11.92 19.32
C ILE A 4 7.65 12.90 18.99
N LEU A 5 7.86 13.66 17.92
CA LEU A 5 6.83 14.51 17.34
C LEU A 5 6.30 13.85 16.07
N VAL A 6 4.99 13.64 15.97
CA VAL A 6 4.38 12.91 14.86
C VAL A 6 3.48 13.83 14.06
N TYR A 7 3.69 13.86 12.74
CA TYR A 7 2.73 14.43 11.81
C TYR A 7 1.61 13.41 11.52
N ARG A 8 0.39 13.73 11.98
CA ARG A 8 -0.79 12.90 11.83
C ARG A 8 -1.60 13.30 10.61
N TRP A 9 -1.69 12.41 9.65
CA TRP A 9 -2.60 12.48 8.52
C TRP A 9 -3.44 11.18 8.43
N LYS A 10 -4.31 11.05 7.43
CA LYS A 10 -5.23 9.90 7.32
C LYS A 10 -4.54 8.64 6.76
N ALA A 11 -3.54 8.09 7.46
CA ALA A 11 -2.95 6.81 7.13
C ALA A 11 -3.67 5.65 7.84
N TYR A 12 -3.92 4.56 7.13
CA TYR A 12 -4.65 3.41 7.68
C TYR A 12 -3.91 2.75 8.85
N ASN A 13 -2.61 2.60 8.77
CA ASN A 13 -1.78 1.97 9.80
C ASN A 13 -1.34 2.91 10.93
N TYR A 14 -1.87 4.15 10.98
CA TYR A 14 -1.44 5.16 11.95
C TYR A 14 -1.56 4.66 13.40
N ILE A 15 -2.73 4.13 13.79
CA ILE A 15 -2.96 3.65 15.16
C ILE A 15 -2.02 2.51 15.50
N ASP A 16 -1.76 1.59 14.57
CA ASP A 16 -0.90 0.44 14.76
C ASP A 16 0.55 0.85 15.01
N VAL A 17 1.04 1.81 14.26
CA VAL A 17 2.41 2.36 14.42
C VAL A 17 2.53 3.14 15.74
N MET A 18 1.56 4.03 16.04
CA MET A 18 1.61 4.85 17.26
C MET A 18 1.49 4.01 18.53
N SER A 19 0.58 3.03 18.56
CA SER A 19 0.46 2.12 19.70
C SER A 19 1.76 1.33 19.95
N THR A 20 2.49 1.00 18.88
CA THR A 20 3.78 0.31 19.01
C THR A 20 4.88 1.22 19.54
N PHE A 21 4.98 2.48 19.09
CA PHE A 21 5.91 3.43 19.69
C PHE A 21 5.63 3.66 21.18
N ALA A 22 4.34 3.81 21.57
CA ALA A 22 3.95 3.95 22.96
C ALA A 22 4.31 2.70 23.80
N LYS A 23 4.09 1.49 23.26
CA LYS A 23 4.49 0.22 23.87
C LYS A 23 6.01 0.12 24.08
N LEU A 24 6.79 0.70 23.17
CA LEU A 24 8.26 0.77 23.26
C LEU A 24 8.75 1.90 24.19
N GLY A 25 7.86 2.64 24.85
CA GLY A 25 8.17 3.63 25.86
C GLY A 25 8.39 5.05 25.34
N TYR A 26 7.96 5.35 24.12
CA TYR A 26 7.99 6.71 23.57
C TYR A 26 6.77 7.52 24.01
N GLU A 27 7.00 8.75 24.44
CA GLU A 27 5.97 9.79 24.55
C GLU A 27 5.72 10.37 23.15
N ILE A 28 4.45 10.56 22.77
CA ILE A 28 4.06 11.01 21.43
C ILE A 28 3.34 12.34 21.53
N ASP A 29 3.92 13.37 20.92
CA ASP A 29 3.22 14.61 20.61
C ASP A 29 2.77 14.57 19.15
N GLU A 30 1.58 15.09 18.85
CA GLU A 30 1.00 15.07 17.51
C GLU A 30 0.79 16.48 16.95
N ILE A 31 0.93 16.60 15.63
CA ILE A 31 0.46 17.69 14.80
C ILE A 31 -0.52 17.09 13.78
N SER A 32 -1.74 17.62 13.73
CA SER A 32 -2.81 17.15 12.84
C SER A 32 -3.34 18.21 11.88
N GLN A 33 -2.71 19.38 11.84
CA GLN A 33 -3.07 20.44 10.87
C GLN A 33 -2.82 19.90 9.45
N PRO A 34 -3.81 19.92 8.53
CA PRO A 34 -3.62 19.50 7.16
C PRO A 34 -2.60 20.39 6.45
N LEU A 35 -1.73 19.76 5.65
CA LEU A 35 -0.89 20.47 4.69
C LEU A 35 -1.75 20.95 3.51
N MET A 36 -1.73 22.24 3.26
CA MET A 36 -2.42 22.87 2.12
C MET A 36 -1.57 22.85 0.86
N ASN A 37 -0.25 22.90 1.02
CA ASN A 37 0.72 22.76 -0.05
C ASN A 37 1.91 21.92 0.45
N TYR A 38 2.28 20.90 -0.31
CA TYR A 38 3.31 19.93 0.08
C TYR A 38 4.75 20.47 -0.07
N ASP A 39 4.93 21.59 -0.76
CA ASP A 39 6.24 22.22 -0.99
C ASP A 39 6.42 23.47 -0.10
N VAL A 40 5.42 24.37 -0.11
CA VAL A 40 5.49 25.64 0.65
C VAL A 40 4.16 25.88 1.35
N ASP A 41 4.17 25.80 2.67
CA ASP A 41 3.05 26.13 3.55
C ASP A 41 3.60 26.88 4.77
N GLU A 42 3.53 28.21 4.73
CA GLU A 42 4.14 29.06 5.76
C GLU A 42 3.49 28.84 7.14
N GLU A 43 2.16 28.72 7.17
CA GLU A 43 1.42 28.55 8.43
C GLU A 43 1.77 27.21 9.09
N PHE A 44 1.74 26.14 8.31
CA PHE A 44 2.17 24.82 8.78
C PHE A 44 3.64 24.85 9.21
N GLY A 45 4.49 25.50 8.43
CA GLY A 45 5.92 25.60 8.71
C GLY A 45 6.23 26.32 10.03
N GLU A 46 5.57 27.44 10.30
CA GLU A 46 5.71 28.15 11.58
C GLU A 46 5.23 27.32 12.76
N MET A 47 4.07 26.68 12.62
CA MET A 47 3.51 25.80 13.63
C MET A 47 4.45 24.64 13.95
N LEU A 48 5.00 23.96 12.92
CA LEU A 48 5.93 22.85 13.11
C LEU A 48 7.24 23.31 13.79
N ARG A 49 7.84 24.43 13.36
CA ARG A 49 9.04 25.01 13.99
C ARG A 49 8.79 25.34 15.46
N ASN A 50 7.66 25.97 15.77
CA ASN A 50 7.29 26.31 17.14
C ASN A 50 7.10 25.06 18.00
N LYS A 51 6.49 24.01 17.45
CA LYS A 51 6.29 22.74 18.16
C LYS A 51 7.62 22.05 18.41
N ILE A 52 8.52 21.96 17.44
CA ILE A 52 9.87 21.40 17.60
C ILE A 52 10.63 22.11 18.72
N ARG A 53 10.57 23.46 18.77
CA ARG A 53 11.27 24.27 19.79
C ARG A 53 10.63 24.18 21.18
N SER A 54 9.38 23.74 21.28
CA SER A 54 8.65 23.72 22.56
C SER A 54 9.04 22.56 23.47
N SER A 55 9.75 21.55 22.97
CA SER A 55 10.17 20.36 23.73
C SER A 55 11.42 19.72 23.10
N VAL A 56 12.05 18.80 23.79
CA VAL A 56 13.14 17.98 23.25
C VAL A 56 12.56 16.72 22.67
N TYR A 57 12.67 16.55 21.36
CA TYR A 57 12.27 15.35 20.65
C TYR A 57 13.48 14.59 20.13
N ASP A 58 13.40 13.25 20.14
CA ASP A 58 14.43 12.40 19.55
C ASP A 58 14.43 12.49 18.02
N PHE A 59 13.23 12.60 17.42
CA PHE A 59 13.00 12.80 15.98
C PHE A 59 11.56 13.23 15.70
N VAL A 60 11.35 13.76 14.49
CA VAL A 60 10.02 13.96 13.90
C VAL A 60 9.67 12.73 13.08
N PHE A 61 8.43 12.22 13.17
CA PHE A 61 7.98 11.03 12.45
C PHE A 61 6.75 11.32 11.59
N SER A 62 6.69 10.70 10.42
CA SER A 62 5.46 10.60 9.63
C SER A 62 5.32 9.24 8.94
N ILE A 63 4.07 8.82 8.74
CA ILE A 63 3.78 7.81 7.74
C ILE A 63 3.73 8.52 6.40
N ASN A 64 4.41 8.01 5.39
CA ASN A 64 4.77 8.67 4.14
C ASN A 64 5.73 9.87 4.33
N TYR A 65 6.39 10.23 3.25
CA TYR A 65 7.37 11.31 3.20
C TYR A 65 6.74 12.64 2.76
N PHE A 66 7.12 13.71 3.44
CA PHE A 66 6.70 15.09 3.16
C PHE A 66 7.92 16.01 3.06
N GLY A 67 8.16 16.57 1.87
CA GLY A 67 9.33 17.41 1.60
C GLY A 67 9.43 18.62 2.53
N ILE A 68 8.31 19.30 2.77
CA ILE A 68 8.26 20.46 3.69
C ILE A 68 8.65 20.10 5.14
N ILE A 69 8.28 18.92 5.62
CA ILE A 69 8.67 18.46 6.96
C ILE A 69 10.18 18.20 7.00
N SER A 70 10.72 17.59 5.95
CA SER A 70 12.14 17.34 5.80
C SER A 70 12.96 18.64 5.84
N ASP A 71 12.56 19.65 5.07
CA ASP A 71 13.24 20.94 5.03
C ASP A 71 13.23 21.63 6.40
N ILE A 72 12.09 21.63 7.06
CA ILE A 72 11.98 22.24 8.41
C ILE A 72 12.82 21.46 9.42
N CYS A 73 12.84 20.13 9.36
CA CYS A 73 13.68 19.34 10.24
C CYS A 73 15.17 19.58 9.98
N GLN A 74 15.57 19.74 8.72
CA GLN A 74 16.93 20.10 8.34
C GLN A 74 17.32 21.48 8.92
N ASP A 75 16.45 22.48 8.83
CA ASP A 75 16.66 23.82 9.38
C ASP A 75 16.72 23.85 10.93
N GLN A 76 16.03 22.93 11.59
CA GLN A 76 15.96 22.83 13.05
C GLN A 76 16.98 21.82 13.63
N ASP A 77 17.84 21.23 12.80
CA ASP A 77 18.84 20.23 13.19
C ASP A 77 18.24 19.07 13.99
N ILE A 78 17.11 18.54 13.51
CA ILE A 78 16.42 17.39 14.09
C ILE A 78 16.21 16.29 13.05
N LEU A 79 16.34 15.02 13.45
CA LEU A 79 16.09 13.90 12.56
C LEU A 79 14.63 13.88 12.10
N TYR A 80 14.43 13.58 10.82
CA TYR A 80 13.14 13.28 10.24
C TYR A 80 13.08 11.82 9.80
N VAL A 81 12.14 11.07 10.37
CA VAL A 81 11.92 9.65 10.08
C VAL A 81 10.59 9.51 9.35
N ALA A 82 10.62 8.99 8.15
CA ALA A 82 9.42 8.71 7.36
C ALA A 82 9.31 7.22 7.06
N TRP A 83 8.11 6.64 7.15
CA TRP A 83 7.86 5.25 6.74
C TRP A 83 6.72 5.20 5.72
N SER A 84 7.04 4.88 4.46
CA SER A 84 6.08 4.85 3.36
C SER A 84 5.12 3.67 3.47
N CYS A 85 3.84 3.90 3.22
CA CYS A 85 2.82 2.88 2.99
C CYS A 85 2.25 2.93 1.56
N ASP A 86 2.70 3.89 0.74
CA ASP A 86 2.38 4.03 -0.67
C ASP A 86 3.62 3.75 -1.53
N SER A 87 3.44 3.20 -2.74
CA SER A 87 4.48 2.93 -3.71
C SER A 87 3.96 3.16 -5.14
N PRO A 88 4.72 3.88 -6.02
CA PRO A 88 5.87 4.71 -5.65
C PRO A 88 5.44 5.93 -4.84
N MET A 89 6.36 6.43 -4.03
CA MET A 89 6.13 7.65 -3.25
C MET A 89 6.55 8.87 -4.06
N ILE A 90 5.66 9.41 -4.91
CA ILE A 90 5.97 10.52 -5.83
C ILE A 90 6.52 11.74 -5.10
N SER A 91 6.05 12.01 -3.87
CA SER A 91 6.55 13.13 -3.06
C SER A 91 8.03 13.00 -2.65
N MET A 92 8.64 11.83 -2.80
CA MET A 92 10.09 11.66 -2.62
C MET A 92 10.91 12.16 -3.81
N HIS A 93 10.30 12.34 -5.00
CA HIS A 93 10.98 12.92 -6.16
C HIS A 93 11.07 14.45 -6.05
N HIS A 94 11.68 14.90 -4.97
CA HIS A 94 11.83 16.30 -4.58
C HIS A 94 13.22 16.52 -3.96
N GLU A 95 13.85 17.67 -4.19
CA GLU A 95 15.21 17.98 -3.72
C GLU A 95 15.42 17.76 -2.22
N SER A 96 14.36 17.92 -1.40
CA SER A 96 14.44 17.68 0.04
C SER A 96 14.79 16.24 0.41
N VAL A 97 14.67 15.27 -0.52
CA VAL A 97 15.05 13.87 -0.26
C VAL A 97 16.53 13.73 0.08
N TYR A 98 17.38 14.67 -0.39
CA TYR A 98 18.82 14.71 -0.13
C TYR A 98 19.17 15.33 1.24
N ASN A 99 18.20 15.85 2.00
CA ASN A 99 18.48 16.43 3.32
C ASN A 99 19.10 15.37 4.25
N SER A 100 20.19 15.73 4.91
CA SER A 100 20.96 14.84 5.78
C SER A 100 20.19 14.39 7.04
N CYS A 101 19.18 15.18 7.45
CA CYS A 101 18.29 14.85 8.56
C CYS A 101 17.35 13.67 8.28
N ASN A 102 17.18 13.25 7.01
CA ASN A 102 16.24 12.21 6.63
C ASN A 102 16.68 10.81 7.06
N ARG A 103 15.71 9.98 7.44
CA ARG A 103 15.78 8.52 7.49
C ARG A 103 14.47 8.00 6.93
N ILE A 104 14.45 7.63 5.65
CA ILE A 104 13.24 7.30 4.90
C ILE A 104 13.16 5.79 4.74
N PHE A 105 12.11 5.18 5.25
CA PHE A 105 11.84 3.76 5.14
C PHE A 105 10.78 3.52 4.08
N VAL A 106 11.07 2.66 3.10
CA VAL A 106 10.16 2.30 2.01
C VAL A 106 9.87 0.80 2.05
N PHE A 107 8.62 0.41 1.81
CA PHE A 107 8.22 -0.98 1.91
C PHE A 107 8.39 -1.77 0.61
N ASP A 108 8.56 -1.09 -0.50
CA ASP A 108 8.83 -1.67 -1.82
C ASP A 108 10.32 -1.51 -2.12
N ARG A 109 11.03 -2.62 -2.23
CA ARG A 109 12.48 -2.62 -2.41
C ARG A 109 12.90 -1.97 -3.72
N SER A 110 12.05 -2.02 -4.76
CA SER A 110 12.32 -1.34 -6.02
C SER A 110 12.52 0.16 -5.83
N ASN A 111 11.74 0.79 -4.95
CA ASN A 111 11.90 2.21 -4.65
C ASN A 111 13.21 2.50 -3.91
N CYS A 112 13.63 1.62 -2.99
CA CYS A 112 14.93 1.78 -2.33
C CYS A 112 16.06 1.79 -3.37
N LEU A 113 16.07 0.81 -4.27
CA LEU A 113 17.06 0.72 -5.35
C LEU A 113 17.01 1.90 -6.31
N GLU A 114 15.82 2.41 -6.62
CA GLU A 114 15.65 3.59 -7.47
C GLU A 114 16.33 4.82 -6.83
N PHE A 115 16.04 5.11 -5.56
CA PHE A 115 16.65 6.26 -4.88
C PHE A 115 18.15 6.10 -4.64
N GLU A 116 18.66 4.88 -4.48
CA GLU A 116 20.11 4.60 -4.49
C GLU A 116 20.74 5.03 -5.84
N THR A 117 20.07 4.81 -6.99
CA THR A 117 20.59 5.27 -8.29
C THR A 117 20.61 6.78 -8.43
N TYR A 118 19.75 7.49 -7.71
CA TYR A 118 19.77 8.96 -7.64
C TYR A 118 20.80 9.50 -6.64
N GLY A 119 21.54 8.62 -5.97
CA GLY A 119 22.56 9.01 -4.97
C GLY A 119 21.96 9.44 -3.62
N VAL A 120 20.76 9.01 -3.31
CA VAL A 120 20.13 9.26 -1.99
C VAL A 120 20.58 8.17 -1.01
N GLU A 121 21.33 8.56 0.02
CA GLU A 121 21.95 7.61 0.97
C GLU A 121 21.05 7.21 2.14
N ASN A 122 20.02 8.00 2.44
CA ASN A 122 19.20 7.86 3.65
C ASN A 122 17.84 7.18 3.41
N VAL A 123 17.76 6.31 2.40
CA VAL A 123 16.59 5.48 2.10
C VAL A 123 16.87 4.03 2.47
N TYR A 124 15.96 3.43 3.24
CA TYR A 124 16.11 2.09 3.81
C TYR A 124 14.91 1.23 3.44
N TYR A 125 15.14 -0.01 3.09
CA TYR A 125 14.07 -0.96 2.89
C TYR A 125 13.49 -1.42 4.24
N LEU A 126 12.18 -1.29 4.41
CA LEU A 126 11.45 -1.78 5.58
C LEU A 126 10.02 -2.20 5.20
N PRO A 127 9.74 -3.50 5.06
CA PRO A 127 8.42 -3.97 4.67
C PRO A 127 7.36 -3.59 5.70
N LEU A 128 6.11 -3.51 5.26
CA LEU A 128 4.96 -3.30 6.13
C LEU A 128 4.78 -4.47 7.11
N ALA A 129 3.81 -4.37 7.99
CA ALA A 129 3.65 -5.29 9.11
C ALA A 129 2.19 -5.44 9.53
N VAL A 130 1.95 -6.27 10.54
CA VAL A 130 0.64 -6.49 11.17
C VAL A 130 0.66 -6.12 12.65
N ASN A 131 -0.45 -5.61 13.16
CA ASN A 131 -0.67 -5.45 14.60
C ASN A 131 -1.42 -6.66 15.18
N VAL A 132 -0.64 -7.59 15.71
CA VAL A 132 -1.16 -8.85 16.26
C VAL A 132 -2.02 -8.62 17.49
N ASP A 133 -1.63 -7.69 18.37
CA ASP A 133 -2.35 -7.42 19.63
C ASP A 133 -3.75 -6.89 19.34
N ARG A 134 -3.88 -5.95 18.38
CA ARG A 134 -5.18 -5.41 17.95
C ARG A 134 -6.06 -6.50 17.33
N ILE A 135 -5.51 -7.27 16.40
CA ILE A 135 -6.27 -8.31 15.70
C ILE A 135 -6.75 -9.37 16.67
N ASN A 136 -5.89 -9.86 17.57
CA ASN A 136 -6.30 -10.84 18.58
C ASN A 136 -7.40 -10.31 19.49
N THR A 137 -7.29 -9.05 19.93
CA THR A 137 -8.34 -8.42 20.76
C THR A 137 -9.68 -8.37 20.03
N LEU A 138 -9.67 -7.98 18.75
CA LEU A 138 -10.89 -7.91 17.94
C LEU A 138 -11.52 -9.27 17.68
N LEU A 139 -10.72 -10.28 17.42
CA LEU A 139 -11.21 -11.62 17.11
C LEU A 139 -11.67 -12.35 18.38
N SER A 140 -11.03 -12.14 19.54
CA SER A 140 -11.45 -12.74 20.81
C SER A 140 -12.82 -12.24 21.29
N THR A 141 -13.13 -10.96 21.09
CA THR A 141 -14.45 -10.39 21.43
C THR A 141 -15.61 -10.88 20.56
N ALA A 142 -15.31 -11.45 19.39
CA ALA A 142 -16.31 -12.04 18.49
C ALA A 142 -16.69 -13.49 18.89
N TYR A 143 -15.87 -14.18 19.68
CA TYR A 143 -16.11 -15.55 20.09
C TYR A 143 -17.25 -15.73 21.11
N GLU A 144 -17.72 -14.67 21.76
CA GLU A 144 -18.85 -14.76 22.67
C GLU A 144 -20.22 -14.96 21.99
N VAL A 145 -20.28 -14.90 20.64
CA VAL A 145 -21.57 -14.87 19.92
C VAL A 145 -21.87 -16.12 19.08
N ASN A 146 -20.92 -16.95 18.63
CA ASN A 146 -21.28 -18.21 17.96
C ASN A 146 -20.11 -19.21 17.81
N SER A 147 -20.28 -20.37 18.38
CA SER A 147 -19.44 -21.56 18.24
C SER A 147 -19.83 -22.37 16.98
N ALA A 148 -19.45 -21.92 15.82
CA ALA A 148 -19.33 -22.75 14.61
C ALA A 148 -18.45 -21.99 13.63
N SER A 149 -17.61 -22.67 12.89
CA SER A 149 -16.83 -22.14 11.76
C SER A 149 -17.75 -21.67 10.62
N PHE A 150 -18.44 -20.55 10.85
CA PHE A 150 -19.36 -19.99 9.88
C PHE A 150 -18.59 -18.96 9.02
N TYR A 151 -18.25 -19.37 7.81
CA TYR A 151 -17.74 -18.44 6.82
C TYR A 151 -18.89 -17.65 6.20
N GLU A 152 -18.81 -16.32 6.30
CA GLU A 152 -19.80 -15.42 5.71
C GLU A 152 -19.64 -15.34 4.18
N ASN A 153 -18.41 -15.56 3.68
CA ASN A 153 -18.09 -15.51 2.27
C ASN A 153 -17.33 -16.74 1.82
N ASP A 154 -17.63 -17.24 0.62
CA ASP A 154 -16.70 -18.14 -0.05
C ASP A 154 -15.44 -17.40 -0.47
N ILE A 155 -15.61 -16.20 -1.04
CA ILE A 155 -14.52 -15.33 -1.47
C ILE A 155 -14.83 -13.92 -0.98
N SER A 156 -13.85 -13.22 -0.39
CA SER A 156 -13.95 -11.79 -0.09
C SER A 156 -12.93 -10.99 -0.89
N PHE A 157 -13.33 -9.77 -1.25
CA PHE A 157 -12.42 -8.72 -1.70
C PHE A 157 -12.71 -7.43 -0.94
N VAL A 158 -11.66 -6.85 -0.35
CA VAL A 158 -11.75 -5.58 0.41
C VAL A 158 -10.82 -4.56 -0.23
N GLY A 159 -11.36 -3.50 -0.80
CA GLY A 159 -10.54 -2.44 -1.42
C GLY A 159 -11.30 -1.55 -2.37
N SER A 160 -10.63 -0.50 -2.89
CA SER A 160 -11.15 0.37 -3.94
C SER A 160 -11.27 -0.38 -5.27
N LEU A 161 -12.15 0.05 -6.15
CA LEU A 161 -12.21 -0.41 -7.54
C LEU A 161 -11.57 0.57 -8.52
N TYR A 162 -11.04 1.71 -8.03
CA TYR A 162 -10.41 2.75 -8.86
C TYR A 162 -11.32 3.25 -10.00
N GLU A 163 -12.62 3.38 -9.72
CA GLU A 163 -13.62 3.93 -10.66
C GLU A 163 -13.31 5.36 -11.09
N ARG A 164 -12.63 6.11 -10.24
CA ARG A 164 -12.09 7.43 -10.54
C ARG A 164 -10.61 7.29 -10.84
N ASN A 165 -10.27 7.34 -12.11
CA ASN A 165 -8.88 7.27 -12.56
C ASN A 165 -8.65 8.30 -13.66
N ASN A 166 -7.46 8.86 -13.71
CA ASN A 166 -7.12 9.92 -14.66
C ASN A 166 -7.20 9.45 -16.13
N TYR A 167 -7.03 8.15 -16.41
CA TYR A 167 -7.08 7.64 -17.77
C TYR A 167 -8.47 7.82 -18.39
N ASP A 168 -9.53 7.47 -17.65
CA ASP A 168 -10.91 7.63 -18.15
C ASP A 168 -11.27 9.11 -18.33
N GLU A 169 -10.70 10.01 -17.50
CA GLU A 169 -10.95 11.45 -17.61
C GLU A 169 -10.30 12.07 -18.85
N ILE A 170 -9.13 11.58 -19.27
CA ILE A 170 -8.40 12.13 -20.43
C ILE A 170 -8.66 11.38 -21.72
N TYR A 171 -9.30 10.21 -21.69
CA TYR A 171 -9.42 9.28 -22.81
C TYR A 171 -9.91 9.94 -24.09
N GLU A 172 -10.99 10.72 -24.01
CA GLU A 172 -11.57 11.41 -25.18
C GLU A 172 -10.66 12.52 -25.74
N ASN A 173 -9.73 13.04 -24.93
CA ASN A 173 -8.80 14.08 -25.33
C ASN A 173 -7.52 13.49 -25.97
N LEU A 174 -7.27 12.19 -25.81
CA LEU A 174 -6.12 11.54 -26.43
C LEU A 174 -6.34 11.36 -27.94
N PRO A 175 -5.30 11.54 -28.78
CA PRO A 175 -5.33 11.15 -30.18
C PRO A 175 -5.71 9.67 -30.34
N GLU A 176 -6.40 9.34 -31.45
CA GLU A 176 -6.89 7.97 -31.72
C GLU A 176 -5.76 6.93 -31.65
N TYR A 177 -4.58 7.27 -32.17
CA TYR A 177 -3.40 6.41 -32.08
C TYR A 177 -3.00 6.10 -30.62
N LEU A 178 -2.92 7.10 -29.73
CA LEU A 178 -2.56 6.91 -28.34
C LEU A 178 -3.64 6.15 -27.56
N ARG A 179 -4.93 6.37 -27.87
CA ARG A 179 -6.01 5.56 -27.28
C ARG A 179 -5.81 4.08 -27.60
N GLY A 180 -5.68 3.75 -28.90
CA GLY A 180 -5.47 2.36 -29.32
C GLY A 180 -4.18 1.75 -28.76
N TYR A 181 -3.13 2.55 -28.67
CA TYR A 181 -1.85 2.12 -28.07
C TYR A 181 -2.01 1.77 -26.59
N PHE A 182 -2.56 2.65 -25.78
CA PHE A 182 -2.73 2.42 -24.35
C PHE A 182 -3.77 1.35 -24.03
N ASP A 183 -4.86 1.25 -24.82
CA ASP A 183 -5.80 0.13 -24.69
C ASP A 183 -5.08 -1.20 -24.93
N GLY A 184 -4.18 -1.25 -25.92
CA GLY A 184 -3.33 -2.43 -26.17
C GLY A 184 -2.36 -2.73 -25.03
N VAL A 185 -1.75 -1.72 -24.43
CA VAL A 185 -0.85 -1.85 -23.27
C VAL A 185 -1.60 -2.37 -22.05
N ILE A 186 -2.77 -1.81 -21.75
CA ILE A 186 -3.64 -2.25 -20.65
C ILE A 186 -4.03 -3.72 -20.85
N GLU A 187 -4.49 -4.09 -22.04
CA GLU A 187 -4.88 -5.47 -22.33
C GLU A 187 -3.69 -6.44 -22.20
N ALA A 188 -2.53 -6.08 -22.72
CA ALA A 188 -1.31 -6.89 -22.60
C ALA A 188 -0.89 -7.07 -21.12
N ALA A 189 -0.96 -6.01 -20.31
CA ALA A 189 -0.66 -6.10 -18.88
C ALA A 189 -1.61 -7.06 -18.14
N LEU A 190 -2.90 -7.00 -18.45
CA LEU A 190 -3.91 -7.89 -17.86
C LEU A 190 -3.75 -9.35 -18.27
N GLN A 191 -3.35 -9.60 -19.51
CA GLN A 191 -3.15 -10.96 -20.01
C GLN A 191 -1.88 -11.62 -19.50
N THR A 192 -0.79 -10.85 -19.42
CA THR A 192 0.51 -11.39 -18.99
C THR A 192 0.69 -11.41 -17.48
N GLY A 193 0.04 -10.50 -16.75
CA GLY A 193 0.31 -10.25 -15.33
C GLY A 193 1.72 -9.71 -15.06
N GLU A 194 2.41 -9.19 -16.10
CA GLU A 194 3.79 -8.76 -16.00
C GLU A 194 3.93 -7.40 -15.32
N ASN A 195 4.56 -7.36 -14.17
CA ASN A 195 4.81 -6.13 -13.44
C ASN A 195 5.69 -5.15 -14.22
N GLY A 196 5.29 -3.88 -14.24
CA GLY A 196 6.04 -2.80 -14.89
C GLY A 196 5.98 -2.81 -16.42
N LEU A 197 5.15 -3.65 -17.06
CA LEU A 197 4.96 -3.62 -18.52
C LEU A 197 4.52 -2.23 -18.99
N HIS A 198 3.52 -1.65 -18.35
CA HIS A 198 2.95 -0.35 -18.68
C HIS A 198 3.98 0.79 -18.61
N GLU A 199 4.94 0.73 -17.68
CA GLU A 199 6.05 1.69 -17.59
C GLU A 199 6.99 1.55 -18.80
N ARG A 200 7.43 0.32 -19.11
CA ARG A 200 8.35 0.06 -20.24
C ARG A 200 7.75 0.39 -21.61
N MET A 201 6.44 0.42 -21.71
CA MET A 201 5.74 0.82 -22.93
C MET A 201 5.63 2.34 -23.09
N LEU A 202 6.02 3.15 -22.12
CA LEU A 202 6.16 4.59 -22.26
C LEU A 202 7.50 4.93 -22.93
N THR A 203 7.61 4.60 -24.21
CA THR A 203 8.82 4.88 -25.01
C THR A 203 8.99 6.39 -25.21
N PRO A 204 10.23 6.87 -25.54
CA PRO A 204 10.46 8.29 -25.80
C PRO A 204 9.52 8.87 -26.87
N ASP A 205 9.19 8.11 -27.91
CA ASP A 205 8.28 8.56 -28.98
C ASP A 205 6.85 8.73 -28.44
N VAL A 206 6.37 7.78 -27.63
CA VAL A 206 5.06 7.85 -26.98
C VAL A 206 4.98 9.02 -25.99
N LEU A 207 6.04 9.25 -25.21
CA LEU A 207 6.10 10.37 -24.28
C LEU A 207 6.09 11.72 -24.99
N ASN A 208 6.81 11.86 -26.10
CA ASN A 208 6.79 13.08 -26.92
C ASN A 208 5.39 13.39 -27.50
N GLU A 209 4.66 12.37 -27.93
CA GLU A 209 3.28 12.56 -28.40
C GLU A 209 2.33 12.89 -27.23
N LEU A 210 2.53 12.27 -26.09
CA LEU A 210 1.74 12.50 -24.88
C LEU A 210 1.92 13.92 -24.32
N GLU A 211 3.13 14.48 -24.35
CA GLU A 211 3.41 15.88 -23.98
C GLU A 211 2.58 16.89 -24.78
N GLY A 212 2.23 16.53 -26.01
CA GLY A 212 1.40 17.38 -26.88
C GLY A 212 -0.09 17.42 -26.51
N CYS A 213 -0.56 16.50 -25.69
CA CYS A 213 -1.99 16.33 -25.38
C CYS A 213 -2.33 16.10 -23.89
N PHE A 214 -1.32 15.95 -23.04
CA PHE A 214 -1.47 15.77 -21.61
C PHE A 214 -0.76 16.88 -20.84
N ASP A 215 -1.53 17.68 -20.08
CA ASP A 215 -0.99 18.76 -19.28
C ASP A 215 -0.31 18.20 -18.01
N PHE A 216 0.99 17.94 -18.11
CA PHE A 216 1.79 17.60 -16.95
C PHE A 216 2.31 18.85 -16.26
N VAL A 217 1.90 19.03 -15.00
CA VAL A 217 2.39 20.13 -14.16
C VAL A 217 3.17 19.53 -12.99
N GLN A 218 4.43 19.90 -12.86
CA GLN A 218 5.22 19.54 -11.69
C GLN A 218 4.61 20.14 -10.42
N SER A 219 4.61 19.38 -9.34
CA SER A 219 4.10 19.82 -8.04
C SER A 219 4.85 21.03 -7.48
N SER A 220 6.13 21.18 -7.82
CA SER A 220 6.97 22.33 -7.47
C SER A 220 8.16 22.46 -8.41
N GLN A 221 8.86 23.62 -8.35
CA GLN A 221 10.13 23.83 -9.08
C GLN A 221 11.28 22.95 -8.56
N ARG A 222 11.16 22.43 -7.34
CA ARG A 222 12.13 21.54 -6.68
C ARG A 222 11.82 20.07 -6.88
N SER A 223 10.68 19.75 -7.51
CA SER A 223 10.32 18.39 -7.89
C SER A 223 11.11 17.96 -9.11
N PHE A 224 11.63 16.74 -9.10
CA PHE A 224 12.21 16.07 -10.27
C PHE A 224 11.37 14.89 -10.76
N SER A 225 10.10 14.80 -10.31
CA SER A 225 9.12 13.90 -10.93
C SER A 225 8.91 14.28 -12.39
N ASN A 226 8.68 13.32 -13.25
CA ASN A 226 8.49 13.52 -14.68
C ASN A 226 7.15 12.97 -15.16
N LEU A 227 6.81 13.29 -16.41
CA LEU A 227 5.58 12.80 -17.05
C LEU A 227 5.49 11.28 -17.04
N GLU A 228 6.58 10.58 -17.35
CA GLU A 228 6.64 9.12 -17.39
C GLU A 228 6.21 8.51 -16.04
N LEU A 229 6.85 8.94 -14.94
CA LEU A 229 6.55 8.46 -13.59
C LEU A 229 5.08 8.68 -13.22
N VAL A 230 4.58 9.89 -13.45
CA VAL A 230 3.21 10.27 -13.04
C VAL A 230 2.18 9.57 -13.91
N PHE A 231 2.38 9.53 -15.22
CA PHE A 231 1.45 8.89 -16.14
C PHE A 231 1.41 7.36 -15.96
N ALA A 232 2.57 6.73 -15.81
CA ALA A 232 2.63 5.29 -15.53
C ALA A 232 1.83 4.91 -14.28
N ASN A 233 2.04 5.64 -13.19
CA ASN A 233 1.49 5.26 -11.89
C ASN A 233 0.07 5.81 -11.63
N ASN A 234 -0.15 7.11 -11.83
CA ASN A 234 -1.43 7.72 -11.49
C ASN A 234 -2.49 7.58 -12.59
N THR A 235 -2.08 7.22 -13.81
CA THR A 235 -2.99 7.09 -14.96
C THR A 235 -3.12 5.62 -15.38
N LEU A 236 -2.08 5.04 -15.97
CA LEU A 236 -2.15 3.65 -16.47
C LEU A 236 -2.25 2.63 -15.35
N GLY A 237 -1.47 2.76 -14.28
CA GLY A 237 -1.47 1.81 -13.16
C GLY A 237 -2.83 1.70 -12.49
N PHE A 238 -3.52 2.82 -12.25
CA PHE A 238 -4.87 2.81 -11.68
C PHE A 238 -5.91 2.25 -12.66
N LYS A 239 -5.78 2.55 -13.97
CA LYS A 239 -6.67 1.97 -14.98
C LYS A 239 -6.52 0.46 -15.08
N ILE A 240 -5.28 -0.05 -15.11
CA ILE A 240 -5.02 -1.50 -15.12
C ILE A 240 -5.60 -2.15 -13.85
N ALA A 241 -5.37 -1.55 -12.68
CA ALA A 241 -5.93 -2.05 -11.43
C ALA A 241 -7.45 -2.10 -11.44
N ARG A 242 -8.12 -1.09 -12.02
CA ARG A 242 -9.57 -1.07 -12.21
C ARG A 242 -10.04 -2.23 -13.08
N GLU A 243 -9.48 -2.32 -14.28
CA GLU A 243 -9.86 -3.36 -15.24
C GLU A 243 -9.63 -4.77 -14.68
N GLU A 244 -8.50 -5.01 -14.01
CA GLU A 244 -8.20 -6.29 -13.36
C GLU A 244 -9.27 -6.64 -12.33
N ARG A 245 -9.59 -5.70 -11.43
CA ARG A 245 -10.56 -5.94 -10.35
C ARG A 245 -11.96 -6.19 -10.86
N ILE A 246 -12.43 -5.37 -11.78
CA ILE A 246 -13.78 -5.53 -12.37
C ILE A 246 -13.87 -6.86 -13.12
N ARG A 247 -12.94 -7.17 -14.03
CA ARG A 247 -12.97 -8.39 -14.83
C ARG A 247 -12.88 -9.65 -13.96
N ASN A 248 -11.97 -9.65 -12.98
CA ASN A 248 -11.80 -10.80 -12.07
C ASN A 248 -13.06 -11.00 -11.21
N LEU A 249 -13.64 -9.96 -10.64
CA LEU A 249 -14.84 -10.05 -9.82
C LEU A 249 -16.05 -10.53 -10.64
N ILE A 250 -16.21 -10.06 -11.89
CA ILE A 250 -17.24 -10.54 -12.81
C ILE A 250 -17.07 -12.05 -13.07
N GLU A 251 -15.86 -12.51 -13.43
CA GLU A 251 -15.61 -13.92 -13.73
C GLU A 251 -15.84 -14.83 -12.51
N ILE A 252 -15.35 -14.44 -11.33
CA ILE A 252 -15.53 -15.20 -10.10
C ILE A 252 -17.03 -15.29 -9.74
N SER A 253 -17.77 -14.18 -9.86
CA SER A 253 -19.18 -14.11 -9.48
C SER A 253 -20.12 -14.95 -10.34
N LYS A 254 -19.67 -15.42 -11.51
CA LYS A 254 -20.43 -16.36 -12.34
C LYS A 254 -20.60 -17.73 -11.67
N ARG A 255 -19.69 -18.11 -10.75
CA ARG A 255 -19.62 -19.44 -10.15
C ARG A 255 -19.67 -19.46 -8.62
N TYR A 256 -19.23 -18.37 -7.97
CA TYR A 256 -19.05 -18.32 -6.53
C TYR A 256 -19.69 -17.08 -5.90
N LYS A 257 -20.06 -17.18 -4.64
CA LYS A 257 -20.52 -16.03 -3.85
C LYS A 257 -19.33 -15.16 -3.45
N VAL A 258 -19.32 -13.91 -3.94
CA VAL A 258 -18.29 -12.93 -3.65
C VAL A 258 -18.85 -11.86 -2.72
N GLY A 259 -18.27 -11.70 -1.54
CA GLY A 259 -18.47 -10.55 -0.67
C GLY A 259 -17.49 -9.45 -1.04
N LEU A 260 -18.01 -8.38 -1.63
CA LEU A 260 -17.25 -7.19 -1.96
C LEU A 260 -17.40 -6.13 -0.87
N TYR A 261 -16.28 -5.62 -0.35
CA TYR A 261 -16.29 -4.58 0.66
C TYR A 261 -15.57 -3.34 0.12
N THR A 262 -16.37 -2.42 -0.43
CA THR A 262 -15.85 -1.23 -1.10
C THR A 262 -16.81 -0.03 -0.94
N GLY A 263 -16.24 1.18 -0.96
CA GLY A 263 -16.99 2.41 -1.10
C GLY A 263 -17.08 2.88 -2.55
N SER A 264 -16.52 2.12 -3.49
CA SER A 264 -16.55 2.40 -4.93
C SER A 264 -17.92 2.13 -5.55
N ASP A 265 -18.21 2.74 -6.69
CA ASP A 265 -19.36 2.39 -7.52
C ASP A 265 -19.22 0.94 -8.05
N THR A 266 -20.32 0.20 -8.04
CA THR A 266 -20.37 -1.22 -8.40
C THR A 266 -21.43 -1.54 -9.44
N ASP A 267 -21.95 -0.58 -10.17
CA ASP A 267 -23.02 -0.76 -11.14
C ASP A 267 -22.69 -1.82 -12.21
N GLU A 268 -21.42 -1.97 -12.55
CA GLU A 268 -20.95 -3.00 -13.51
C GLU A 268 -20.93 -4.43 -12.91
N LEU A 269 -21.00 -4.57 -11.58
CA LEU A 269 -20.82 -5.83 -10.83
C LEU A 269 -22.16 -6.47 -10.43
N ILE A 270 -23.05 -6.69 -11.36
CA ILE A 270 -24.47 -7.11 -11.13
C ILE A 270 -24.60 -8.35 -10.21
N ARG A 271 -23.63 -9.28 -10.23
CA ARG A 271 -23.68 -10.53 -9.47
C ARG A 271 -22.84 -10.52 -8.20
N VAL A 272 -22.16 -9.43 -7.91
CA VAL A 272 -21.30 -9.29 -6.73
C VAL A 272 -22.09 -8.59 -5.64
N GLU A 273 -22.09 -9.16 -4.44
CA GLU A 273 -22.74 -8.55 -3.28
C GLU A 273 -21.84 -7.46 -2.69
N ASN A 274 -22.12 -6.19 -3.02
CA ASN A 274 -21.44 -5.08 -2.36
C ASN A 274 -22.01 -4.88 -0.95
N ARG A 275 -21.17 -5.07 0.07
CA ARG A 275 -21.52 -4.92 1.49
C ARG A 275 -21.11 -3.56 2.07
N GLY A 276 -20.64 -2.65 1.21
CA GLY A 276 -20.15 -1.34 1.60
C GLY A 276 -18.72 -1.35 2.17
N PRO A 277 -18.17 -0.18 2.47
CA PRO A 277 -16.84 -0.06 3.07
C PRO A 277 -16.83 -0.60 4.50
N VAL A 278 -15.71 -1.15 4.92
CA VAL A 278 -15.48 -1.63 6.29
C VAL A 278 -14.43 -0.80 6.99
N ASP A 279 -14.63 -0.58 8.30
CA ASP A 279 -13.64 0.08 9.13
C ASP A 279 -12.35 -0.77 9.24
N TYR A 280 -11.22 -0.16 8.90
CA TYR A 280 -9.92 -0.83 8.88
C TYR A 280 -9.56 -1.44 10.24
N TRP A 281 -9.83 -0.71 11.32
CA TRP A 281 -9.39 -1.09 12.65
C TRP A 281 -10.34 -2.05 13.37
N LYS A 282 -11.65 -1.97 13.09
CA LYS A 282 -12.68 -2.65 13.86
C LYS A 282 -13.36 -3.82 13.13
N GLU A 283 -13.47 -3.74 11.80
CA GLU A 283 -14.30 -4.67 11.02
C GLU A 283 -13.48 -5.53 10.07
N MET A 284 -12.51 -4.95 9.39
CA MET A 284 -11.78 -5.63 8.34
C MET A 284 -11.11 -6.96 8.76
N PRO A 285 -10.47 -7.08 9.96
CA PRO A 285 -9.91 -8.35 10.39
C PRO A 285 -10.97 -9.46 10.55
N ARG A 286 -12.22 -9.09 10.89
CA ARG A 286 -13.33 -10.05 10.99
C ARG A 286 -13.76 -10.56 9.61
N VAL A 287 -13.80 -9.68 8.62
CA VAL A 287 -14.07 -10.10 7.21
C VAL A 287 -13.06 -11.15 6.78
N PHE A 288 -11.77 -10.91 7.05
CA PHE A 288 -10.71 -11.83 6.68
C PHE A 288 -10.79 -13.17 7.40
N ALA A 289 -11.05 -13.16 8.70
CA ALA A 289 -11.21 -14.39 9.47
C ALA A 289 -12.46 -15.20 9.08
N ASN A 290 -13.53 -14.53 8.59
CA ASN A 290 -14.81 -15.15 8.24
C ASN A 290 -14.98 -15.39 6.73
N SER A 291 -13.92 -15.36 5.95
CA SER A 291 -13.92 -15.68 4.52
C SER A 291 -13.05 -16.90 4.23
N LYS A 292 -13.54 -17.83 3.40
CA LYS A 292 -12.76 -19.03 3.03
C LYS A 292 -11.52 -18.64 2.22
N ILE A 293 -11.68 -17.74 1.24
CA ILE A 293 -10.59 -17.17 0.44
C ILE A 293 -10.66 -15.65 0.52
N ASN A 294 -9.56 -15.03 0.89
CA ASN A 294 -9.38 -13.59 0.79
C ASN A 294 -8.55 -13.27 -0.43
N LEU A 295 -9.20 -12.67 -1.43
CA LEU A 295 -8.54 -12.28 -2.67
C LEU A 295 -7.83 -10.94 -2.48
N ASN A 296 -6.55 -10.90 -2.85
CA ASN A 296 -5.80 -9.67 -2.99
C ASN A 296 -5.37 -9.49 -4.45
N MET A 297 -5.57 -8.28 -4.97
CA MET A 297 -5.13 -7.83 -6.29
C MET A 297 -4.24 -6.61 -6.08
N THR A 298 -2.92 -6.85 -6.03
CA THR A 298 -1.93 -5.79 -5.85
C THR A 298 -1.88 -4.92 -7.09
N ILE A 299 -1.96 -3.62 -6.91
CA ILE A 299 -1.92 -2.66 -8.02
C ILE A 299 -0.54 -2.66 -8.69
N PRO A 300 -0.45 -2.38 -10.00
CA PRO A 300 0.81 -2.38 -10.75
C PRO A 300 1.86 -1.37 -10.25
N ASN A 301 1.42 -0.35 -9.53
CA ASN A 301 2.27 0.66 -8.90
C ASN A 301 3.27 0.05 -7.89
N ILE A 302 2.87 -1.02 -7.20
CA ILE A 302 3.74 -1.76 -6.28
C ILE A 302 4.52 -2.77 -7.13
N LYS A 303 5.82 -2.51 -7.35
CA LYS A 303 6.64 -3.31 -8.28
C LYS A 303 7.11 -4.62 -7.69
N THR A 304 7.62 -4.60 -6.46
CA THR A 304 8.16 -5.80 -5.79
C THR A 304 7.59 -6.01 -4.41
N GLY A 305 7.11 -4.94 -3.78
CA GLY A 305 6.68 -4.89 -2.38
C GLY A 305 5.41 -5.69 -2.07
N ILE A 306 5.24 -6.01 -0.80
CA ILE A 306 4.05 -6.71 -0.30
C ILE A 306 3.08 -5.66 0.25
N PRO A 307 1.87 -5.52 -0.32
CA PRO A 307 0.90 -4.54 0.15
C PRO A 307 0.39 -4.87 1.56
N LEU A 308 0.01 -3.83 2.30
CA LEU A 308 -0.48 -3.96 3.68
C LEU A 308 -1.60 -5.00 3.84
N ARG A 309 -2.45 -5.12 2.82
CA ARG A 309 -3.56 -6.06 2.79
C ARG A 309 -3.15 -7.52 2.99
N VAL A 310 -2.04 -7.95 2.40
CA VAL A 310 -1.53 -9.32 2.56
C VAL A 310 -1.18 -9.60 4.03
N TRP A 311 -0.48 -8.66 4.67
CA TRP A 311 -0.13 -8.75 6.09
C TRP A 311 -1.37 -8.80 7.00
N ASP A 312 -2.37 -7.96 6.70
CA ASP A 312 -3.63 -7.90 7.46
C ASP A 312 -4.43 -9.20 7.36
N ILE A 313 -4.56 -9.76 6.15
CA ILE A 313 -5.27 -11.03 5.93
C ILE A 313 -4.59 -12.15 6.71
N MET A 314 -3.27 -12.31 6.54
CA MET A 314 -2.51 -13.36 7.22
C MET A 314 -2.55 -13.16 8.74
N GLY A 315 -2.38 -11.94 9.22
CA GLY A 315 -2.49 -11.61 10.63
C GLY A 315 -3.84 -11.96 11.25
N ALA A 316 -4.92 -11.83 10.50
CA ALA A 316 -6.27 -12.23 10.91
C ALA A 316 -6.50 -13.77 10.87
N GLY A 317 -5.53 -14.54 10.36
CA GLY A 317 -5.67 -15.99 10.17
C GLY A 317 -6.44 -16.35 8.90
N GLY A 318 -6.64 -15.40 7.99
CA GLY A 318 -7.30 -15.62 6.71
C GLY A 318 -6.41 -16.32 5.68
N PHE A 319 -7.00 -17.14 4.82
CA PHE A 319 -6.31 -17.67 3.65
C PHE A 319 -6.17 -16.58 2.58
N VAL A 320 -4.95 -16.34 2.13
CA VAL A 320 -4.60 -15.34 1.09
C VAL A 320 -4.47 -16.01 -0.26
N LEU A 321 -5.17 -15.47 -1.26
CA LEU A 321 -4.90 -15.71 -2.67
C LEU A 321 -4.54 -14.36 -3.31
N THR A 322 -3.31 -14.19 -3.78
CA THR A 322 -2.78 -12.91 -4.28
C THR A 322 -2.05 -13.06 -5.60
N ASN A 323 -2.02 -12.01 -6.43
CA ASN A 323 -1.06 -11.98 -7.53
C ASN A 323 0.38 -12.00 -6.98
N HIS A 324 1.29 -12.65 -7.74
CA HIS A 324 2.68 -12.81 -7.31
C HIS A 324 3.39 -11.45 -7.22
N GLN A 325 4.19 -11.27 -6.17
CA GLN A 325 5.12 -10.17 -5.96
C GLN A 325 6.48 -10.76 -5.57
N LEU A 326 7.57 -10.22 -6.12
CA LEU A 326 8.92 -10.77 -5.92
C LEU A 326 9.33 -10.85 -4.45
N GLU A 327 8.89 -9.91 -3.62
CA GLU A 327 9.22 -9.92 -2.20
C GLU A 327 8.46 -10.97 -1.40
N LEU A 328 7.38 -11.56 -1.93
CA LEU A 328 6.72 -12.70 -1.27
C LEU A 328 7.69 -13.86 -1.11
N ASP A 329 8.51 -14.14 -2.11
CA ASP A 329 9.48 -15.24 -2.10
C ASP A 329 10.59 -15.06 -1.04
N MET A 330 10.82 -13.82 -0.58
CA MET A 330 11.78 -13.54 0.49
C MET A 330 11.28 -13.98 1.88
N TYR A 331 9.97 -14.00 2.05
CA TYR A 331 9.34 -14.19 3.36
C TYR A 331 8.46 -15.42 3.45
N PHE A 332 7.89 -15.87 2.34
CA PHE A 332 6.87 -16.91 2.32
C PHE A 332 7.18 -17.99 1.27
N GLU A 333 6.66 -19.18 1.50
CA GLU A 333 6.68 -20.29 0.55
C GLU A 333 5.28 -20.43 -0.06
N ASP A 334 5.19 -20.23 -1.39
CA ASP A 334 3.93 -20.37 -2.12
C ASP A 334 3.35 -21.79 -1.98
N GLY A 335 2.05 -21.88 -1.81
CA GLY A 335 1.34 -23.14 -1.54
C GLY A 335 1.50 -23.69 -0.12
N LYS A 336 2.28 -23.01 0.76
CA LYS A 336 2.47 -23.42 2.16
C LYS A 336 2.12 -22.35 3.18
N ASP A 337 2.52 -21.10 2.94
CA ASP A 337 2.28 -19.98 3.87
C ASP A 337 1.18 -19.05 3.35
N LEU A 338 1.03 -18.98 2.05
CA LEU A 338 -0.01 -18.29 1.27
C LEU A 338 -0.10 -18.92 -0.12
N VAL A 339 -0.99 -18.41 -0.98
CA VAL A 339 -1.08 -18.86 -2.38
C VAL A 339 -1.02 -17.66 -3.30
N THR A 340 -0.17 -17.76 -4.32
CA THR A 340 -0.08 -16.76 -5.40
C THR A 340 -0.79 -17.24 -6.66
N TYR A 341 -1.16 -16.30 -7.54
CA TYR A 341 -1.62 -16.58 -8.89
C TYR A 341 -0.86 -15.73 -9.91
N SER A 342 -0.73 -16.23 -11.12
CA SER A 342 0.02 -15.59 -12.21
C SER A 342 -0.88 -14.84 -13.21
N ASN A 343 -2.13 -15.24 -13.34
CA ASN A 343 -3.11 -14.65 -14.25
C ASN A 343 -4.54 -15.05 -13.85
N ASN A 344 -5.53 -14.52 -14.55
CA ASN A 344 -6.95 -14.79 -14.28
C ASN A 344 -7.30 -16.28 -14.34
N HIS A 345 -6.80 -17.03 -15.32
CA HIS A 345 -7.08 -18.45 -15.45
C HIS A 345 -6.54 -19.25 -14.24
N ASP A 346 -5.28 -19.02 -13.88
CA ASP A 346 -4.64 -19.64 -12.71
C ASP A 346 -5.37 -19.28 -11.40
N MET A 347 -5.80 -18.03 -11.27
CA MET A 347 -6.62 -17.59 -10.14
C MET A 347 -7.92 -18.40 -10.01
N LEU A 348 -8.66 -18.55 -11.10
CA LEU A 348 -9.94 -19.30 -11.10
C LEU A 348 -9.76 -20.78 -10.78
N GLU A 349 -8.71 -21.42 -11.30
CA GLU A 349 -8.38 -22.82 -10.98
C GLU A 349 -7.99 -22.98 -9.50
N LYS A 350 -7.20 -22.05 -8.96
CA LYS A 350 -6.84 -22.05 -7.54
C LYS A 350 -8.03 -21.78 -6.62
N ILE A 351 -8.91 -20.85 -6.98
CA ILE A 351 -10.18 -20.64 -6.26
C ILE A 351 -10.97 -21.94 -6.17
N LYS A 352 -11.20 -22.60 -7.30
CA LYS A 352 -11.91 -23.88 -7.34
C LYS A 352 -11.23 -24.91 -6.44
N PHE A 353 -9.94 -25.12 -6.62
CA PHE A 353 -9.17 -26.10 -5.87
C PHE A 353 -9.25 -25.88 -4.36
N TYR A 354 -9.00 -24.64 -3.89
CA TYR A 354 -8.98 -24.36 -2.48
C TYR A 354 -10.37 -24.23 -1.83
N LEU A 355 -11.43 -24.01 -2.59
CA LEU A 355 -12.80 -24.13 -2.07
C LEU A 355 -13.22 -25.61 -1.87
N GLU A 356 -12.66 -26.53 -2.66
CA GLU A 356 -12.91 -27.97 -2.55
C GLU A 356 -11.98 -28.67 -1.52
N ASN A 357 -10.90 -28.00 -1.04
CA ASN A 357 -9.88 -28.58 -0.17
C ASN A 357 -9.74 -27.78 1.16
N ASP A 358 -10.79 -27.80 1.97
CA ASP A 358 -10.90 -27.03 3.23
C ASP A 358 -9.71 -27.29 4.19
N SER A 359 -9.30 -28.55 4.35
CA SER A 359 -8.22 -28.91 5.28
C SER A 359 -6.89 -28.27 4.87
N LEU A 360 -6.51 -28.37 3.60
CA LEU A 360 -5.28 -27.79 3.07
C LEU A 360 -5.31 -26.25 3.14
N ARG A 361 -6.45 -25.65 2.77
CA ARG A 361 -6.65 -24.20 2.85
C ARG A 361 -6.43 -23.68 4.28
N ASN A 362 -7.03 -24.35 5.27
CA ASN A 362 -6.91 -23.98 6.68
C ASN A 362 -5.49 -24.19 7.22
N GLU A 363 -4.78 -25.26 6.78
CA GLU A 363 -3.39 -25.49 7.12
C GLU A 363 -2.48 -24.36 6.61
N ILE A 364 -2.64 -23.97 5.33
CA ILE A 364 -1.87 -22.85 4.74
C ILE A 364 -2.15 -21.55 5.48
N ALA A 365 -3.42 -21.22 5.75
CA ALA A 365 -3.81 -20.03 6.47
C ALA A 365 -3.19 -19.99 7.90
N ALA A 366 -3.22 -21.10 8.63
CA ALA A 366 -2.64 -21.20 9.95
C ALA A 366 -1.12 -21.01 9.93
N ARG A 367 -0.39 -21.65 9.00
CA ARG A 367 1.06 -21.49 8.86
C ARG A 367 1.46 -20.05 8.53
N GLY A 368 0.76 -19.44 7.57
CA GLY A 368 1.00 -18.05 7.21
C GLY A 368 0.75 -17.11 8.38
N ALA A 369 -0.33 -17.29 9.12
CA ALA A 369 -0.66 -16.53 10.31
C ALA A 369 0.42 -16.65 11.40
N ASP A 370 0.86 -17.86 11.72
CA ASP A 370 1.91 -18.11 12.71
C ASP A 370 3.21 -17.41 12.34
N LYS A 371 3.60 -17.46 11.06
CA LYS A 371 4.81 -16.83 10.55
C LYS A 371 4.75 -15.31 10.67
N VAL A 372 3.64 -14.71 10.23
CA VAL A 372 3.44 -13.26 10.28
C VAL A 372 3.39 -12.75 11.71
N ARG A 373 2.64 -13.43 12.58
CA ARG A 373 2.50 -13.07 14.00
C ARG A 373 3.82 -13.15 14.76
N LYS A 374 4.72 -14.03 14.36
CA LYS A 374 6.02 -14.23 15.02
C LYS A 374 7.10 -13.28 14.53
N TYR A 375 7.15 -12.98 13.23
CA TYR A 375 8.32 -12.35 12.60
C TYR A 375 8.02 -11.03 11.88
N HIS A 376 6.74 -10.71 11.65
CA HIS A 376 6.37 -9.60 10.78
C HIS A 376 5.39 -8.64 11.45
N THR A 377 5.68 -8.28 12.69
CA THR A 377 4.87 -7.35 13.50
C THR A 377 5.43 -5.93 13.43
N TYR A 378 4.60 -4.95 13.76
CA TYR A 378 5.06 -3.55 13.93
C TYR A 378 6.13 -3.44 15.02
N ASP A 379 6.07 -4.26 16.09
CA ASP A 379 7.11 -4.32 17.12
C ASP A 379 8.50 -4.61 16.51
N GLU A 380 8.60 -5.61 15.64
CA GLU A 380 9.86 -6.00 15.00
C GLU A 380 10.33 -4.93 14.00
N ARG A 381 9.43 -4.34 13.22
CA ARG A 381 9.78 -3.28 12.26
C ARG A 381 10.29 -2.02 12.95
N ILE A 382 9.58 -1.56 13.98
CA ILE A 382 9.97 -0.34 14.70
C ILE A 382 11.26 -0.56 15.50
N LYS A 383 11.48 -1.72 16.11
CA LYS A 383 12.77 -2.04 16.71
C LYS A 383 13.92 -1.98 15.72
N TYR A 384 13.74 -2.54 14.53
CA TYR A 384 14.73 -2.47 13.45
C TYR A 384 14.97 -1.03 12.99
N MET A 385 13.92 -0.26 12.76
CA MET A 385 13.99 1.18 12.46
C MET A 385 14.82 1.93 13.51
N LEU A 386 14.51 1.73 14.81
CA LEU A 386 15.21 2.38 15.91
C LEU A 386 16.67 1.96 16.02
N GLN A 387 17.02 0.73 15.60
CA GLN A 387 18.42 0.28 15.55
C GLN A 387 19.18 1.06 14.47
N ILE A 388 18.63 1.21 13.26
CA ILE A 388 19.24 2.04 12.20
C ILE A 388 19.47 3.46 12.69
N LEU A 389 18.48 4.08 13.38
CA LEU A 389 18.64 5.44 13.91
C LEU A 389 19.78 5.58 14.92
N LYS A 390 20.15 4.50 15.64
CA LYS A 390 21.28 4.51 16.56
C LYS A 390 22.62 4.35 15.85
N ASP A 391 22.65 3.51 14.82
CA ASP A 391 23.88 3.20 14.08
C ASP A 391 24.31 4.36 13.16
N CYS A 392 23.38 5.27 12.85
CA CYS A 392 23.62 6.48 12.02
C CYS A 392 23.91 7.74 12.84
N LYS A 393 24.04 7.67 14.16
CA LYS A 393 24.50 8.74 15.05
C LYS A 393 26.00 8.68 15.17
#